data_ba8dad265bd160b6e47de26ea24aef68
#
_entry.id   ba8dad265bd160b6e47de26ea24aef68
#
_cell.length_a   1.000
_cell.length_b   1.000
_cell.length_c   1.000
_cell.angle_alpha   90.00
_cell.angle_beta   90.00
_cell.angle_gamma   90.00
#
_symmetry.space_group_name_H-M   'P 1'
#
loop_
_entity.id
_entity.type
_entity.pdbx_description
1 polymer ?
#
loop_
_entity_poly.entity_id
_entity_poly.type
_entity_poly.pdbx_seq_one_letter_code
_entity_poly.pdbx_strand_id
1 'polypeptide(L)'
;MVDSALAQRVEDALVDDVAVFVRGRATVEPNSGACRAPVAGGWAAFTGLFGSRVQGAGLTGQVDATEVDAAERFFDSVAFAPEFEICPLAAASLWEVLAQRSYRLVGFRNVYGVVPRVGSRAQMEILRVGADEFSTWSEIVLDGFGYTDQEARSRVGRWNRMVFDQPEAALFLAVLDGEPVGAANVLVHGEVASLGGTTTLVEFRRRGVQQALLAARLAYANTSGSTLAIVTADPGGGSARNIERAGFQLAYTNARLRRPER
;
A
#
# COMPACT_ATOMS: atom_id res chain seq x y z
N MET A 1 -3.86 -12.99 -18.47
CA MET A 1 -2.99 -11.88 -18.93
C MET A 1 -3.61 -10.60 -18.42
N VAL A 2 -2.82 -9.70 -17.86
CA VAL A 2 -3.33 -8.39 -17.40
C VAL A 2 -3.52 -7.52 -18.62
N ASP A 3 -4.71 -6.96 -18.79
CA ASP A 3 -5.03 -5.96 -19.79
C ASP A 3 -5.00 -4.53 -19.19
N SER A 4 -5.15 -3.53 -20.05
CA SER A 4 -5.12 -2.12 -19.61
C SER A 4 -6.26 -1.77 -18.66
N ALA A 5 -7.44 -2.40 -18.80
CA ALA A 5 -8.59 -2.13 -17.93
C ALA A 5 -8.34 -2.65 -16.51
N LEU A 6 -7.79 -3.85 -16.37
CA LEU A 6 -7.41 -4.39 -15.06
C LEU A 6 -6.27 -3.58 -14.44
N ALA A 7 -5.26 -3.21 -15.22
CA ALA A 7 -4.16 -2.38 -14.73
C ALA A 7 -4.67 -1.01 -14.24
N GLN A 8 -5.54 -0.34 -15.00
CA GLN A 8 -6.14 0.93 -14.59
C GLN A 8 -6.89 0.77 -13.25
N ARG A 9 -7.76 -0.23 -13.15
CA ARG A 9 -8.52 -0.52 -11.94
C ARG A 9 -7.63 -0.77 -10.70
N VAL A 10 -6.52 -1.46 -10.89
CA VAL A 10 -5.54 -1.72 -9.84
C VAL A 10 -4.80 -0.44 -9.44
N GLU A 11 -4.31 0.32 -10.42
CA GLU A 11 -3.58 1.56 -10.16
C GLU A 11 -4.50 2.64 -9.54
N ASP A 12 -5.77 2.70 -9.93
CA ASP A 12 -6.76 3.58 -9.27
C ASP A 12 -6.90 3.24 -7.78
N ALA A 13 -6.98 1.97 -7.42
CA ALA A 13 -7.02 1.56 -6.02
C ALA A 13 -5.73 1.90 -5.26
N LEU A 14 -4.56 1.77 -5.89
CA LEU A 14 -3.28 2.19 -5.29
C LEU A 14 -3.18 3.72 -5.13
N VAL A 15 -3.78 4.48 -6.05
CA VAL A 15 -3.96 5.95 -5.92
C VAL A 15 -4.89 6.28 -4.76
N ASP A 16 -5.98 5.54 -4.59
CA ASP A 16 -6.91 5.71 -3.48
C ASP A 16 -6.29 5.36 -2.13
N ASP A 17 -5.43 4.33 -2.05
CA ASP A 17 -4.62 4.04 -0.85
C ASP A 17 -3.80 5.28 -0.44
N VAL A 18 -3.12 5.90 -1.40
CA VAL A 18 -2.31 7.10 -1.13
C VAL A 18 -3.19 8.28 -0.73
N ALA A 19 -4.39 8.42 -1.32
CA ALA A 19 -5.37 9.44 -0.93
C ALA A 19 -5.83 9.28 0.53
N VAL A 20 -6.08 8.04 0.97
CA VAL A 20 -6.37 7.70 2.37
C VAL A 20 -5.26 8.18 3.29
N PHE A 21 -4.01 7.91 2.92
CA PHE A 21 -2.85 8.31 3.72
C PHE A 21 -2.66 9.84 3.78
N VAL A 22 -2.84 10.56 2.68
CA VAL A 22 -2.80 12.04 2.67
C VAL A 22 -3.88 12.62 3.56
N ARG A 23 -5.13 12.15 3.42
CA ARG A 23 -6.26 12.58 4.23
C ARG A 23 -6.04 12.29 5.72
N GLY A 24 -5.63 11.07 6.05
CA GLY A 24 -5.34 10.67 7.43
C GLY A 24 -4.23 11.51 8.05
N ARG A 25 -3.17 11.79 7.29
CA ARG A 25 -2.07 12.65 7.75
C ARG A 25 -2.53 14.06 8.03
N ALA A 26 -3.30 14.66 7.13
CA ALA A 26 -3.83 16.01 7.31
C ALA A 26 -4.78 16.11 8.52
N THR A 27 -5.48 15.03 8.86
CA THR A 27 -6.37 14.97 10.04
C THR A 27 -5.58 14.85 11.35
N VAL A 28 -4.61 13.93 11.41
CA VAL A 28 -3.82 13.67 12.63
C VAL A 28 -2.79 14.77 12.88
N GLU A 29 -2.21 15.32 11.81
CA GLU A 29 -1.21 16.38 11.87
C GLU A 29 -1.50 17.47 10.82
N PRO A 30 -2.38 18.44 11.10
CA PRO A 30 -2.82 19.44 10.13
C PRO A 30 -1.69 20.27 9.50
N ASN A 31 -0.58 20.45 10.22
CA ASN A 31 0.59 21.20 9.76
C ASN A 31 1.65 20.34 9.05
N SER A 32 1.33 19.09 8.72
CA SER A 32 2.27 18.16 8.09
C SER A 32 2.63 18.49 6.65
N GLY A 33 1.87 19.37 6.00
CA GLY A 33 2.00 19.66 4.57
C GLY A 33 1.54 18.53 3.66
N ALA A 34 0.90 17.47 4.20
CA ALA A 34 0.39 16.36 3.41
C ALA A 34 -0.63 16.86 2.37
N CYS A 35 -0.37 16.56 1.10
CA CYS A 35 -1.17 17.04 -0.02
C CYS A 35 -1.06 16.10 -1.23
N ARG A 36 -1.95 16.28 -2.20
CA ARG A 36 -1.91 15.58 -3.48
C ARG A 36 -2.39 16.48 -4.62
N ALA A 37 -1.92 16.20 -5.82
CA ALA A 37 -2.35 16.89 -7.04
C ALA A 37 -2.43 15.90 -8.23
N PRO A 38 -3.36 16.10 -9.17
CA PRO A 38 -3.39 15.32 -10.40
C PRO A 38 -2.18 15.67 -11.27
N VAL A 39 -1.51 14.65 -11.80
CA VAL A 39 -0.35 14.79 -12.71
C VAL A 39 -0.31 13.63 -13.69
N ALA A 40 -0.06 13.89 -14.95
CA ALA A 40 0.20 12.87 -15.98
C ALA A 40 -0.87 11.74 -16.03
N GLY A 41 -2.13 12.07 -15.83
CA GLY A 41 -3.24 11.10 -15.76
C GLY A 41 -3.31 10.27 -14.49
N GLY A 42 -2.39 10.47 -13.55
CA GLY A 42 -2.36 9.88 -12.22
C GLY A 42 -2.31 10.95 -11.12
N TRP A 43 -1.66 10.65 -9.99
CA TRP A 43 -1.59 11.54 -8.83
C TRP A 43 -0.19 11.60 -8.25
N ALA A 44 0.30 12.83 -8.02
CA ALA A 44 1.42 13.09 -7.12
C ALA A 44 0.88 13.24 -5.71
N ALA A 45 1.53 12.63 -4.74
CA ALA A 45 1.13 12.71 -3.34
C ALA A 45 2.34 12.84 -2.41
N PHE A 46 2.21 13.71 -1.42
CA PHE A 46 3.16 13.87 -0.34
C PHE A 46 2.47 13.57 1.00
N THR A 47 2.96 12.56 1.70
CA THR A 47 2.45 12.16 3.01
C THR A 47 3.37 12.63 4.15
N GLY A 48 4.61 12.99 3.82
CA GLY A 48 5.65 13.31 4.80
C GLY A 48 6.16 12.10 5.61
N LEU A 49 5.63 10.89 5.31
CA LEU A 49 6.01 9.64 5.99
C LEU A 49 6.34 8.57 4.93
N PHE A 50 5.42 7.63 4.76
CA PHE A 50 5.53 6.56 3.75
C PHE A 50 4.61 6.85 2.56
N GLY A 51 5.01 6.42 1.36
CA GLY A 51 4.14 6.45 0.20
C GLY A 51 4.10 7.77 -0.58
N SER A 52 5.03 8.73 -0.31
CA SER A 52 5.16 9.94 -1.13
C SER A 52 5.69 9.58 -2.52
N ARG A 53 4.87 9.69 -3.56
CA ARG A 53 5.22 9.33 -4.95
C ARG A 53 4.17 9.80 -5.96
N VAL A 54 4.49 9.65 -7.23
CA VAL A 54 3.51 9.65 -8.33
C VAL A 54 3.05 8.23 -8.58
N GLN A 55 1.72 8.01 -8.61
CA GLN A 55 1.08 6.72 -8.86
C GLN A 55 0.05 6.85 -9.98
N GLY A 56 -0.10 5.80 -10.82
CA GLY A 56 -1.11 5.74 -11.88
C GLY A 56 -0.82 6.60 -13.12
N ALA A 57 0.37 7.21 -13.20
CA ALA A 57 0.73 8.07 -14.33
C ALA A 57 0.85 7.30 -15.65
N GLY A 58 0.42 7.92 -16.76
CA GLY A 58 0.60 7.42 -18.12
C GLY A 58 -0.32 6.27 -18.53
N LEU A 59 -1.33 5.91 -17.74
CA LEU A 59 -2.27 4.84 -18.09
C LEU A 59 -3.43 5.34 -18.97
N THR A 60 -3.78 6.62 -18.87
CA THR A 60 -4.92 7.22 -19.57
C THR A 60 -4.55 7.88 -20.90
N GLY A 61 -3.27 7.96 -21.25
CA GLY A 61 -2.80 8.56 -22.49
C GLY A 61 -1.31 8.87 -22.52
N GLN A 62 -0.90 9.55 -23.58
CA GLN A 62 0.47 10.03 -23.74
C GLN A 62 0.77 11.09 -22.66
N VAL A 63 2.01 11.10 -22.18
CA VAL A 63 2.52 12.07 -21.21
C VAL A 63 3.58 12.93 -21.86
N ASP A 64 3.46 14.24 -21.70
CA ASP A 64 4.45 15.19 -22.22
C ASP A 64 5.36 15.75 -21.11
N ALA A 65 6.34 16.55 -21.52
CA ALA A 65 7.31 17.16 -20.62
C ALA A 65 6.65 18.11 -19.59
N THR A 66 5.55 18.78 -19.95
CA THR A 66 4.89 19.75 -19.07
C THR A 66 4.16 19.10 -17.93
N GLU A 67 3.65 17.87 -18.14
CA GLU A 67 3.00 17.05 -17.10
C GLU A 67 4.02 16.54 -16.07
N VAL A 68 5.22 16.14 -16.52
CA VAL A 68 6.31 15.78 -15.61
C VAL A 68 6.84 17.03 -14.87
N ASP A 69 6.91 18.22 -15.52
CA ASP A 69 7.21 19.49 -14.84
C ASP A 69 6.20 19.79 -13.72
N ALA A 70 4.93 19.48 -13.92
CA ALA A 70 3.91 19.66 -12.89
C ALA A 70 4.18 18.77 -11.67
N ALA A 71 4.55 17.50 -11.89
CA ALA A 71 4.94 16.59 -10.81
C ALA A 71 6.19 17.10 -10.07
N GLU A 72 7.21 17.56 -10.81
CA GLU A 72 8.44 18.10 -10.21
C GLU A 72 8.17 19.36 -9.38
N ARG A 73 7.38 20.30 -9.90
CA ARG A 73 6.97 21.50 -9.13
C ARG A 73 6.19 21.14 -7.87
N PHE A 74 5.30 20.13 -7.94
CA PHE A 74 4.59 19.66 -6.76
C PHE A 74 5.55 19.19 -5.68
N PHE A 75 6.50 18.32 -6.00
CA PHE A 75 7.47 17.81 -5.03
C PHE A 75 8.50 18.86 -4.57
N ASP A 76 8.91 19.78 -5.45
CA ASP A 76 9.77 20.91 -5.08
C ASP A 76 9.07 21.83 -4.05
N SER A 77 7.73 22.00 -4.14
CA SER A 77 6.96 22.82 -3.19
C SER A 77 6.94 22.25 -1.76
N VAL A 78 7.15 20.94 -1.62
CA VAL A 78 7.22 20.25 -0.32
C VAL A 78 8.63 19.77 0.03
N ALA A 79 9.64 20.26 -0.67
CA ALA A 79 11.05 19.92 -0.48
C ALA A 79 11.32 18.39 -0.45
N PHE A 80 10.72 17.65 -1.38
CA PHE A 80 10.84 16.21 -1.48
C PHE A 80 11.30 15.79 -2.88
N ALA A 81 12.12 14.74 -2.99
CA ALA A 81 12.57 14.25 -4.28
C ALA A 81 11.43 13.46 -4.97
N PRO A 82 11.02 13.81 -6.21
CA PRO A 82 9.97 13.09 -6.91
C PRO A 82 10.37 11.65 -7.21
N GLU A 83 9.46 10.73 -6.88
CA GLU A 83 9.54 9.33 -7.24
C GLU A 83 8.28 8.94 -8.01
N PHE A 84 8.47 8.23 -9.12
CA PHE A 84 7.39 7.65 -9.91
C PHE A 84 7.35 6.14 -9.68
N GLU A 85 6.20 5.62 -9.31
CA GLU A 85 5.92 4.17 -9.33
C GLU A 85 5.07 3.89 -10.57
N ILE A 86 5.67 3.24 -11.58
CA ILE A 86 5.16 3.18 -12.93
C ILE A 86 4.73 1.76 -13.29
N CYS A 87 3.46 1.63 -13.66
CA CYS A 87 2.93 0.40 -14.26
C CYS A 87 3.59 0.14 -15.62
N PRO A 88 3.98 -1.11 -15.94
CA PRO A 88 4.61 -1.44 -17.23
C PRO A 88 3.68 -1.20 -18.44
N LEU A 89 2.37 -1.02 -18.21
CA LEU A 89 1.39 -0.68 -19.26
C LEU A 89 1.20 0.83 -19.45
N ALA A 90 1.96 1.67 -18.73
CA ALA A 90 1.97 3.12 -18.95
C ALA A 90 2.52 3.48 -20.34
N ALA A 91 2.06 4.59 -20.88
CA ALA A 91 2.47 5.08 -22.20
C ALA A 91 4.00 5.22 -22.31
N ALA A 92 4.53 4.83 -23.49
CA ALA A 92 5.98 4.88 -23.76
C ALA A 92 6.54 6.32 -23.57
N SER A 93 5.75 7.34 -23.90
CA SER A 93 6.15 8.74 -23.73
C SER A 93 6.51 9.11 -22.30
N LEU A 94 5.86 8.54 -21.27
CA LEU A 94 6.24 8.76 -19.87
C LEU A 94 7.68 8.29 -19.60
N TRP A 95 8.02 7.10 -20.07
CA TRP A 95 9.37 6.54 -19.91
C TRP A 95 10.42 7.40 -20.62
N GLU A 96 10.12 7.86 -21.84
CA GLU A 96 11.00 8.72 -22.63
C GLU A 96 11.27 10.06 -21.96
N VAL A 97 10.22 10.73 -21.46
CA VAL A 97 10.36 12.01 -20.74
C VAL A 97 11.18 11.84 -19.46
N LEU A 98 10.92 10.79 -18.66
CA LEU A 98 11.68 10.55 -17.43
C LEU A 98 13.15 10.20 -17.71
N ALA A 99 13.43 9.44 -18.77
CA ALA A 99 14.81 9.13 -19.20
C ALA A 99 15.58 10.42 -19.60
N GLN A 100 14.95 11.33 -20.35
CA GLN A 100 15.53 12.61 -20.73
C GLN A 100 15.83 13.51 -19.53
N ARG A 101 15.13 13.33 -18.40
CA ARG A 101 15.30 14.07 -17.15
C ARG A 101 16.21 13.38 -16.14
N SER A 102 16.94 12.37 -16.58
CA SER A 102 17.89 11.61 -15.76
C SER A 102 17.28 10.91 -14.55
N TYR A 103 15.99 10.59 -14.57
CA TYR A 103 15.41 9.71 -13.56
C TYR A 103 16.11 8.36 -13.56
N ARG A 104 16.36 7.81 -12.37
CA ARG A 104 17.08 6.56 -12.19
C ARG A 104 16.17 5.51 -11.59
N LEU A 105 16.28 4.29 -12.09
CA LEU A 105 15.62 3.13 -11.50
C LEU A 105 16.20 2.88 -10.10
N VAL A 106 15.33 2.90 -9.09
CA VAL A 106 15.70 2.68 -7.69
C VAL A 106 15.12 1.40 -7.11
N GLY A 107 14.24 0.72 -7.84
CA GLY A 107 13.65 -0.54 -7.40
C GLY A 107 12.45 -0.98 -8.22
N PHE A 108 11.87 -2.07 -7.77
CA PHE A 108 10.68 -2.65 -8.35
C PHE A 108 9.67 -2.97 -7.26
N ARG A 109 8.38 -3.03 -7.64
CA ARG A 109 7.30 -3.46 -6.76
C ARG A 109 6.35 -4.39 -7.49
N ASN A 110 6.25 -5.61 -7.04
CA ASN A 110 5.27 -6.57 -7.54
C ASN A 110 3.88 -6.19 -7.08
N VAL A 111 2.93 -6.25 -7.99
CA VAL A 111 1.50 -6.11 -7.74
C VAL A 111 0.86 -7.48 -7.98
N TYR A 112 0.21 -8.00 -6.96
CA TYR A 112 -0.47 -9.29 -6.99
C TYR A 112 -1.97 -9.10 -6.86
N GLY A 113 -2.74 -9.96 -7.52
CA GLY A 113 -4.19 -9.95 -7.46
C GLY A 113 -4.79 -11.33 -7.25
N VAL A 114 -5.96 -11.36 -6.62
CA VAL A 114 -6.80 -12.56 -6.48
C VAL A 114 -8.27 -12.15 -6.41
N VAL A 115 -9.15 -13.01 -6.88
CA VAL A 115 -10.60 -12.88 -6.61
C VAL A 115 -10.84 -13.27 -5.14
N PRO A 116 -11.34 -12.35 -4.29
CA PRO A 116 -11.55 -12.66 -2.89
C PRO A 116 -12.66 -13.71 -2.73
N ARG A 117 -12.42 -14.67 -1.86
CA ARG A 117 -13.36 -15.76 -1.58
C ARG A 117 -13.46 -15.98 -0.08
N VAL A 118 -14.63 -16.40 0.37
CA VAL A 118 -14.78 -16.91 1.72
C VAL A 118 -14.11 -18.30 1.75
N GLY A 119 -12.95 -18.36 2.38
CA GLY A 119 -12.19 -19.60 2.56
C GLY A 119 -12.74 -20.47 3.70
N SER A 120 -12.12 -21.63 3.91
CA SER A 120 -12.35 -22.43 5.11
C SER A 120 -12.01 -21.63 6.36
N ARG A 121 -12.79 -21.82 7.44
CA ARG A 121 -12.60 -21.14 8.72
C ARG A 121 -11.14 -21.34 9.19
N ALA A 122 -10.44 -20.25 9.46
CA ALA A 122 -9.10 -20.32 10.02
C ALA A 122 -9.15 -21.08 11.35
N GLN A 123 -8.14 -21.92 11.61
CA GLN A 123 -8.00 -22.62 12.91
C GLN A 123 -7.52 -21.69 14.05
N MET A 124 -7.54 -20.38 13.81
CA MET A 124 -7.03 -19.35 14.69
C MET A 124 -8.08 -18.26 14.85
N GLU A 125 -8.21 -17.71 16.05
CA GLU A 125 -9.10 -16.61 16.31
C GLU A 125 -8.59 -15.35 15.63
N ILE A 126 -9.47 -14.67 14.88
CA ILE A 126 -9.18 -13.37 14.25
C ILE A 126 -10.21 -12.37 14.74
N LEU A 127 -9.73 -11.33 15.41
CA LEU A 127 -10.54 -10.24 15.91
C LEU A 127 -10.53 -9.07 14.91
N ARG A 128 -11.70 -8.46 14.72
CA ARG A 128 -11.81 -7.14 14.10
C ARG A 128 -11.44 -6.10 15.15
N VAL A 129 -10.49 -5.23 14.81
CA VAL A 129 -9.99 -4.20 15.73
C VAL A 129 -10.99 -3.05 15.84
N GLY A 130 -11.42 -2.77 17.06
CA GLY A 130 -12.15 -1.58 17.48
C GLY A 130 -11.22 -0.58 18.19
N ALA A 131 -11.84 0.40 18.85
CA ALA A 131 -11.10 1.44 19.56
C ALA A 131 -10.26 0.87 20.72
N ASP A 132 -10.81 -0.12 21.42
CA ASP A 132 -10.17 -0.74 22.60
C ASP A 132 -8.96 -1.59 22.21
N GLU A 133 -9.00 -2.24 21.06
CA GLU A 133 -7.91 -3.10 20.58
C GLU A 133 -6.85 -2.34 19.77
N PHE A 134 -7.09 -1.09 19.39
CA PHE A 134 -6.19 -0.33 18.53
C PHE A 134 -4.77 -0.23 19.10
N SER A 135 -4.62 0.02 20.40
CA SER A 135 -3.31 0.12 21.03
C SER A 135 -2.52 -1.19 20.88
N THR A 136 -3.17 -2.32 21.19
CA THR A 136 -2.58 -3.65 21.04
C THR A 136 -2.21 -3.93 19.57
N TRP A 137 -3.11 -3.62 18.63
CA TRP A 137 -2.85 -3.78 17.21
C TRP A 137 -1.63 -2.96 16.76
N SER A 138 -1.52 -1.71 17.20
CA SER A 138 -0.40 -0.84 16.85
C SER A 138 0.93 -1.35 17.41
N GLU A 139 0.96 -1.83 18.65
CA GLU A 139 2.18 -2.42 19.24
C GLU A 139 2.61 -3.69 18.50
N ILE A 140 1.67 -4.59 18.14
CA ILE A 140 1.97 -5.77 17.32
C ILE A 140 2.55 -5.38 15.96
N VAL A 141 2.07 -4.30 15.34
CA VAL A 141 2.64 -3.78 14.09
C VAL A 141 4.08 -3.32 14.31
N LEU A 142 4.34 -2.54 15.36
CA LEU A 142 5.66 -2.02 15.68
C LEU A 142 6.68 -3.14 15.94
N ASP A 143 6.32 -4.08 16.79
CA ASP A 143 7.20 -5.18 17.20
C ASP A 143 7.40 -6.19 16.06
N GLY A 144 6.34 -6.54 15.36
CA GLY A 144 6.40 -7.53 14.28
C GLY A 144 7.20 -7.05 13.06
N PHE A 145 7.27 -5.73 12.82
CA PHE A 145 8.17 -5.12 11.83
C PHE A 145 9.55 -4.77 12.39
N GLY A 146 9.78 -4.95 13.70
CA GLY A 146 11.08 -4.76 14.33
C GLY A 146 11.47 -3.29 14.57
N TYR A 147 10.50 -2.40 14.76
CA TYR A 147 10.77 -1.02 15.13
C TYR A 147 11.18 -0.93 16.61
N THR A 148 12.46 -0.70 16.87
CA THR A 148 13.03 -0.59 18.23
C THR A 148 13.36 0.84 18.63
N ASP A 149 13.64 1.70 17.66
CA ASP A 149 13.93 3.11 17.88
C ASP A 149 12.66 3.90 18.23
N GLN A 150 12.73 4.74 19.27
CA GLN A 150 11.58 5.49 19.77
C GLN A 150 10.99 6.47 18.77
N GLU A 151 11.83 7.13 17.97
CA GLU A 151 11.37 8.06 16.95
C GLU A 151 10.64 7.33 15.82
N ALA A 152 11.21 6.18 15.36
CA ALA A 152 10.58 5.33 14.36
C ALA A 152 9.25 4.76 14.88
N ARG A 153 9.19 4.28 16.13
CA ARG A 153 7.95 3.82 16.77
C ARG A 153 6.89 4.92 16.81
N SER A 154 7.26 6.11 17.24
CA SER A 154 6.35 7.27 17.26
C SER A 154 5.81 7.60 15.88
N ARG A 155 6.68 7.64 14.85
CA ARG A 155 6.31 7.90 13.47
C ARG A 155 5.36 6.85 12.91
N VAL A 156 5.66 5.56 13.12
CA VAL A 156 4.81 4.45 12.67
C VAL A 156 3.51 4.38 13.46
N GLY A 157 3.53 4.66 14.76
CA GLY A 157 2.33 4.75 15.59
C GLY A 157 1.34 5.81 15.09
N ARG A 158 1.86 6.99 14.68
CA ARG A 158 1.02 8.01 14.00
C ARG A 158 0.45 7.50 12.67
N TRP A 159 1.25 6.80 11.86
CA TRP A 159 0.77 6.18 10.64
C TRP A 159 -0.32 5.15 10.90
N ASN A 160 -0.15 4.30 11.90
CA ASN A 160 -1.14 3.32 12.32
C ASN A 160 -2.48 4.00 12.69
N ARG A 161 -2.42 5.13 13.40
CA ARG A 161 -3.59 5.92 13.76
C ARG A 161 -4.28 6.51 12.53
N MET A 162 -3.49 7.04 11.60
CA MET A 162 -4.01 7.58 10.34
C MET A 162 -4.80 6.54 9.54
N VAL A 163 -4.32 5.29 9.51
CA VAL A 163 -5.01 4.19 8.83
C VAL A 163 -6.27 3.77 9.60
N PHE A 164 -6.18 3.64 10.93
CA PHE A 164 -7.31 3.21 11.77
C PHE A 164 -8.53 4.14 11.65
N ASP A 165 -8.30 5.43 11.60
CA ASP A 165 -9.37 6.44 11.58
C ASP A 165 -10.06 6.58 10.20
N GLN A 166 -9.67 5.79 9.19
CA GLN A 166 -10.27 5.87 7.87
C GLN A 166 -11.45 4.91 7.71
N PRO A 167 -12.57 5.37 7.11
CA PRO A 167 -13.76 4.53 6.91
C PRO A 167 -13.51 3.36 5.95
N GLU A 168 -12.54 3.49 5.04
CA GLU A 168 -12.16 2.42 4.12
C GLU A 168 -11.38 1.30 4.81
N ALA A 169 -10.84 1.55 6.02
CA ALA A 169 -9.92 0.63 6.70
C ALA A 169 -10.62 -0.43 7.53
N ALA A 170 -10.10 -1.64 7.44
CA ALA A 170 -10.41 -2.73 8.32
C ALA A 170 -9.13 -3.32 8.91
N LEU A 171 -9.02 -3.31 10.24
CA LEU A 171 -7.85 -3.82 10.96
C LEU A 171 -8.18 -5.14 11.64
N PHE A 172 -7.19 -6.04 11.70
CA PHE A 172 -7.36 -7.39 12.24
C PHE A 172 -6.21 -7.77 13.16
N LEU A 173 -6.53 -8.44 14.25
CA LEU A 173 -5.59 -9.11 15.14
C LEU A 173 -5.77 -10.62 15.03
N ALA A 174 -4.66 -11.34 14.95
CA ALA A 174 -4.64 -12.78 15.13
C ALA A 174 -4.31 -13.10 16.58
N VAL A 175 -5.12 -13.95 17.20
CA VAL A 175 -4.97 -14.38 18.60
C VAL A 175 -4.66 -15.87 18.62
N LEU A 176 -3.61 -16.23 19.33
CA LEU A 176 -3.18 -17.62 19.54
C LEU A 176 -2.98 -17.86 21.02
N ASP A 177 -3.65 -18.89 21.57
CA ASP A 177 -3.60 -19.24 22.98
C ASP A 177 -3.97 -18.07 23.92
N GLY A 178 -4.88 -17.17 23.45
CA GLY A 178 -5.31 -15.99 24.18
C GLY A 178 -4.42 -14.75 24.01
N GLU A 179 -3.28 -14.87 23.29
CA GLU A 179 -2.33 -13.78 23.09
C GLU A 179 -2.44 -13.20 21.66
N PRO A 180 -2.50 -11.86 21.49
CA PRO A 180 -2.38 -11.22 20.19
C PRO A 180 -0.97 -11.41 19.62
N VAL A 181 -0.86 -12.04 18.44
CA VAL A 181 0.44 -12.46 17.88
C VAL A 181 0.70 -11.97 16.47
N GLY A 182 -0.29 -11.36 15.84
CA GLY A 182 -0.17 -10.83 14.48
C GLY A 182 -1.20 -9.77 14.18
N ALA A 183 -0.86 -8.88 13.27
CA ALA A 183 -1.66 -7.73 12.88
C ALA A 183 -1.72 -7.59 11.35
N ALA A 184 -2.82 -7.08 10.84
CA ALA A 184 -2.98 -6.78 9.43
C ALA A 184 -4.07 -5.73 9.21
N ASN A 185 -4.06 -5.10 8.02
CA ASN A 185 -5.15 -4.24 7.57
C ASN A 185 -5.59 -4.58 6.14
N VAL A 186 -6.73 -4.03 5.76
CA VAL A 186 -7.22 -3.95 4.39
C VAL A 186 -7.91 -2.60 4.21
N LEU A 187 -7.71 -1.98 3.05
CA LEU A 187 -8.46 -0.82 2.59
C LEU A 187 -9.43 -1.28 1.50
N VAL A 188 -10.68 -0.84 1.54
CA VAL A 188 -11.69 -1.19 0.54
C VAL A 188 -12.07 0.04 -0.27
N HIS A 189 -11.80 0.00 -1.57
CA HIS A 189 -12.08 1.06 -2.54
C HIS A 189 -13.07 0.53 -3.58
N GLY A 190 -14.36 0.74 -3.33
CA GLY A 190 -15.41 0.18 -4.18
C GLY A 190 -15.27 -1.34 -4.33
N GLU A 191 -14.99 -1.80 -5.54
CA GLU A 191 -14.84 -3.24 -5.83
C GLU A 191 -13.41 -3.80 -5.67
N VAL A 192 -12.45 -2.98 -5.20
CA VAL A 192 -11.06 -3.42 -4.98
C VAL A 192 -10.70 -3.32 -3.51
N ALA A 193 -10.16 -4.41 -2.97
CA ALA A 193 -9.59 -4.44 -1.62
C ALA A 193 -8.05 -4.47 -1.69
N SER A 194 -7.40 -3.48 -1.08
CA SER A 194 -5.95 -3.40 -0.98
C SER A 194 -5.47 -3.92 0.37
N LEU A 195 -4.70 -5.00 0.37
CA LEU A 195 -4.22 -5.66 1.59
C LEU A 195 -2.86 -5.12 2.00
N GLY A 196 -2.78 -4.57 3.22
CA GLY A 196 -1.55 -3.95 3.73
C GLY A 196 -1.13 -4.41 5.12
N GLY A 197 -0.01 -3.90 5.60
CA GLY A 197 0.41 -3.90 6.99
C GLY A 197 0.44 -5.25 7.72
N THR A 198 0.69 -6.36 7.01
CA THR A 198 0.66 -7.70 7.65
C THR A 198 1.96 -8.02 8.36
N THR A 199 1.87 -8.33 9.63
CA THR A 199 3.02 -8.79 10.42
C THR A 199 2.65 -9.90 11.39
N THR A 200 3.67 -10.59 11.89
CA THR A 200 3.59 -11.63 12.94
C THR A 200 4.80 -11.47 13.85
N LEU A 201 4.59 -11.48 15.14
CA LEU A 201 5.66 -11.49 16.13
C LEU A 201 6.64 -12.63 15.85
N VAL A 202 7.93 -12.39 16.07
CA VAL A 202 9.02 -13.29 15.62
C VAL A 202 8.85 -14.71 16.17
N GLU A 203 8.54 -14.84 17.45
CA GLU A 203 8.35 -16.08 18.19
C GLU A 203 7.14 -16.91 17.76
N PHE A 204 6.16 -16.26 17.08
CA PHE A 204 4.93 -16.90 16.56
C PHE A 204 4.96 -17.14 15.06
N ARG A 205 6.07 -16.87 14.39
CA ARG A 205 6.22 -17.16 12.95
C ARG A 205 6.17 -18.65 12.67
N ARG A 206 5.76 -19.01 11.45
CA ARG A 206 5.60 -20.39 10.98
C ARG A 206 4.49 -21.19 11.68
N ARG A 207 3.60 -20.53 12.42
CA ARG A 207 2.44 -21.09 13.10
C ARG A 207 1.11 -20.79 12.40
N GLY A 208 1.13 -20.39 11.10
CA GLY A 208 -0.08 -20.15 10.30
C GLY A 208 -0.73 -18.76 10.49
N VAL A 209 -0.18 -17.88 11.34
CA VAL A 209 -0.72 -16.55 11.67
C VAL A 209 -0.99 -15.70 10.42
N GLN A 210 -0.01 -15.60 9.52
CA GLN A 210 -0.14 -14.80 8.31
C GLN A 210 -1.23 -15.34 7.37
N GLN A 211 -1.37 -16.68 7.28
CA GLN A 211 -2.40 -17.31 6.47
C GLN A 211 -3.81 -17.04 7.03
N ALA A 212 -3.96 -17.11 8.35
CA ALA A 212 -5.22 -16.80 9.03
C ALA A 212 -5.64 -15.33 8.83
N LEU A 213 -4.72 -14.38 9.01
CA LEU A 213 -4.94 -12.96 8.74
C LEU A 213 -5.29 -12.70 7.27
N LEU A 214 -4.65 -13.40 6.34
CA LEU A 214 -4.93 -13.26 4.92
C LEU A 214 -6.33 -13.78 4.58
N ALA A 215 -6.69 -14.96 5.09
CA ALA A 215 -8.02 -15.54 4.88
C ALA A 215 -9.13 -14.63 5.44
N ALA A 216 -8.94 -14.06 6.63
CA ALA A 216 -9.91 -13.14 7.23
C ALA A 216 -10.09 -11.86 6.40
N ARG A 217 -9.01 -11.27 5.88
CA ARG A 217 -9.10 -10.09 5.02
C ARG A 217 -9.75 -10.38 3.67
N LEU A 218 -9.48 -11.53 3.07
CA LEU A 218 -10.16 -11.96 1.83
C LEU A 218 -11.65 -12.18 2.07
N ALA A 219 -12.02 -12.80 3.19
CA ALA A 219 -13.43 -12.97 3.57
C ALA A 219 -14.11 -11.61 3.78
N TYR A 220 -13.44 -10.67 4.46
CA TYR A 220 -13.93 -9.31 4.63
C TYR A 220 -14.09 -8.58 3.29
N ALA A 221 -13.10 -8.62 2.42
CA ALA A 221 -13.16 -8.04 1.09
C ALA A 221 -14.36 -8.59 0.29
N ASN A 222 -14.56 -9.90 0.30
CA ASN A 222 -15.69 -10.54 -0.36
C ASN A 222 -17.04 -10.05 0.19
N THR A 223 -17.21 -10.02 1.51
CA THR A 223 -18.46 -9.55 2.16
C THR A 223 -18.69 -8.06 2.01
N SER A 224 -17.62 -7.28 1.75
CA SER A 224 -17.70 -5.86 1.42
C SER A 224 -17.98 -5.58 -0.07
N GLY A 225 -18.21 -6.62 -0.88
CA GLY A 225 -18.54 -6.49 -2.30
C GLY A 225 -17.32 -6.36 -3.23
N SER A 226 -16.09 -6.54 -2.72
CA SER A 226 -14.91 -6.50 -3.58
C SER A 226 -14.86 -7.69 -4.52
N THR A 227 -14.59 -7.44 -5.79
CA THR A 227 -14.41 -8.45 -6.84
C THR A 227 -12.94 -8.72 -7.13
N LEU A 228 -12.04 -7.88 -6.60
CA LEU A 228 -10.61 -8.02 -6.69
C LEU A 228 -9.96 -7.67 -5.34
N ALA A 229 -9.03 -8.50 -4.89
CA ALA A 229 -8.13 -8.17 -3.80
C ALA A 229 -6.70 -8.05 -4.35
N ILE A 230 -6.01 -6.98 -3.97
CA ILE A 230 -4.64 -6.70 -4.38
C ILE A 230 -3.71 -6.63 -3.17
N VAL A 231 -2.43 -6.91 -3.41
CA VAL A 231 -1.36 -6.72 -2.45
C VAL A 231 -0.07 -6.41 -3.19
N THR A 232 0.75 -5.55 -2.63
CA THR A 232 2.07 -5.21 -3.18
C THR A 232 3.19 -5.76 -2.31
N ALA A 233 4.29 -6.19 -2.94
CA ALA A 233 5.49 -6.63 -2.24
C ALA A 233 6.74 -6.41 -3.09
N ASP A 234 7.87 -6.25 -2.42
CA ASP A 234 9.16 -6.21 -3.13
C ASP A 234 9.48 -7.60 -3.72
N PRO A 235 10.05 -7.66 -4.94
CA PRO A 235 10.40 -8.93 -5.58
C PRO A 235 11.34 -9.79 -4.76
N GLY A 236 11.12 -11.11 -4.78
CA GLY A 236 12.02 -12.10 -4.16
C GLY A 236 11.98 -12.19 -2.63
N GLY A 237 11.22 -11.34 -1.98
CA GLY A 237 11.07 -11.31 -0.52
C GLY A 237 10.26 -12.48 0.06
N GLY A 238 10.31 -12.65 1.38
CA GLY A 238 9.46 -13.63 2.09
C GLY A 238 7.97 -13.32 1.93
N SER A 239 7.60 -12.04 1.89
CA SER A 239 6.23 -11.58 1.66
C SER A 239 5.71 -12.05 0.31
N ALA A 240 6.46 -11.83 -0.78
CA ALA A 240 6.09 -12.26 -2.12
C ALA A 240 5.78 -13.77 -2.18
N ARG A 241 6.68 -14.60 -1.64
CA ARG A 241 6.47 -16.07 -1.60
C ARG A 241 5.23 -16.49 -0.80
N ASN A 242 4.91 -15.78 0.30
CA ASN A 242 3.72 -16.09 1.09
C ASN A 242 2.43 -15.69 0.38
N ILE A 243 2.44 -14.56 -0.32
CA ILE A 243 1.34 -14.06 -1.16
C ILE A 243 1.05 -15.06 -2.28
N GLU A 244 2.06 -15.54 -3.00
CA GLU A 244 1.94 -16.54 -4.07
C GLU A 244 1.39 -17.88 -3.56
N ARG A 245 1.90 -18.38 -2.40
CA ARG A 245 1.38 -19.59 -1.76
C ARG A 245 -0.09 -19.48 -1.33
N ALA A 246 -0.56 -18.27 -1.08
CA ALA A 246 -1.94 -17.99 -0.76
C ALA A 246 -2.86 -17.88 -2.00
N GLY A 247 -2.32 -18.12 -3.19
CA GLY A 247 -3.08 -18.17 -4.44
C GLY A 247 -3.17 -16.84 -5.18
N PHE A 248 -2.50 -15.80 -4.70
CA PHE A 248 -2.39 -14.56 -5.46
C PHE A 248 -1.51 -14.78 -6.70
N GLN A 249 -1.90 -14.17 -7.79
CA GLN A 249 -1.16 -14.17 -9.04
C GLN A 249 -0.46 -12.84 -9.24
N LEU A 250 0.78 -12.87 -9.72
CA LEU A 250 1.48 -11.67 -10.13
C LEU A 250 0.74 -11.05 -11.31
N ALA A 251 0.22 -9.85 -11.12
CA ALA A 251 -0.40 -9.07 -12.17
C ALA A 251 0.70 -8.42 -13.05
N TYR A 252 1.52 -7.61 -12.42
CA TYR A 252 2.68 -6.95 -13.07
C TYR A 252 3.69 -6.49 -12.00
N THR A 253 4.80 -5.93 -12.48
CA THR A 253 5.83 -5.35 -11.62
C THR A 253 6.01 -3.88 -11.98
N ASN A 254 5.71 -2.99 -11.05
CA ASN A 254 5.97 -1.56 -11.20
C ASN A 254 7.46 -1.28 -11.10
N ALA A 255 7.95 -0.36 -11.94
CA ALA A 255 9.27 0.22 -11.81
C ALA A 255 9.20 1.49 -10.95
N ARG A 256 10.17 1.66 -10.06
CA ARG A 256 10.29 2.86 -9.22
C ARG A 256 11.46 3.69 -9.73
N LEU A 257 11.16 4.89 -10.21
CA LEU A 257 12.13 5.83 -10.74
C LEU A 257 12.15 7.07 -9.87
N ARG A 258 13.35 7.51 -9.48
CA ARG A 258 13.54 8.70 -8.65
C ARG A 258 14.43 9.71 -9.35
N ARG A 259 14.09 10.99 -9.22
CA ARG A 259 14.97 12.09 -9.64
C ARG A 259 16.21 12.10 -8.73
N PRO A 260 17.44 12.18 -9.28
CA PRO A 260 18.64 12.39 -8.47
C PRO A 260 18.51 13.64 -7.58
N GLU A 261 19.05 13.57 -6.37
CA GLU A 261 19.20 14.75 -5.53
C GLU A 261 20.15 15.73 -6.24
N ARG A 262 19.82 17.02 -6.19
CA ARG A 262 20.62 18.10 -6.78
C ARG A 262 21.82 18.41 -5.90
#